data_78b77b96888fd1edce5c6aef9db65c1c
#
_entry.id   78b77b96888fd1edce5c6aef9db65c1c
#
_cell.length_a   1.000
_cell.length_b   1.000
_cell.length_c   1.000
_cell.angle_alpha   90.00
_cell.angle_beta   90.00
_cell.angle_gamma   90.00
#
_symmetry.space_group_name_H-M   'P 1'
#
loop_
_entity.id
_entity.type
_entity.pdbx_description
1 polymer ?
#
loop_
_entity_poly.entity_id
_entity_poly.type
_entity_poly.pdbx_seq_one_letter_code
_entity_poly.pdbx_strand_id
1 'polypeptide(L)'
;LLTLGFIGALAGAAVFFTYANEAPNITESNLASENSSAIYDDQGNPIWKLSTVQRDYANSNEIPKTLKEAVVSIEDRRFYKHGGVDPIRIAGAALANLRGSALGMQGGSTLTQQLVKLSVFSTSTADQTLKRKAQEAWLAMRVEKNFSKDEILTFYMNKVYMGHGISGM
;
A
#
# COMPACT_ATOMS: atom_id res chain seq x y z
N LEU A 1 -26.65 -25.64 -6.59
CA LEU A 1 -26.18 -24.25 -6.35
C LEU A 1 -24.95 -24.26 -5.42
N LEU A 2 -24.95 -24.95 -4.28
CA LEU A 2 -23.81 -25.03 -3.33
C LEU A 2 -22.57 -25.66 -3.97
N THR A 3 -22.72 -26.70 -4.76
CA THR A 3 -21.61 -27.38 -5.47
C THR A 3 -20.94 -26.49 -6.51
N LEU A 4 -21.72 -25.73 -7.27
CA LEU A 4 -21.20 -24.77 -8.26
C LEU A 4 -20.46 -23.62 -7.57
N GLY A 5 -20.98 -23.14 -6.44
CA GLY A 5 -20.30 -22.12 -5.63
C GLY A 5 -18.95 -22.61 -5.08
N PHE A 6 -18.90 -23.86 -4.61
CA PHE A 6 -17.67 -24.47 -4.10
C PHE A 6 -16.61 -24.67 -5.22
N ILE A 7 -17.01 -25.15 -6.40
CA ILE A 7 -16.12 -25.30 -7.55
C ILE A 7 -15.58 -23.93 -7.98
N GLY A 8 -16.44 -22.91 -8.03
CA GLY A 8 -16.02 -21.54 -8.35
C GLY A 8 -15.01 -20.96 -7.35
N ALA A 9 -15.21 -21.22 -6.05
CA ALA A 9 -14.29 -20.81 -5.01
C ALA A 9 -12.92 -21.50 -5.13
N LEU A 10 -12.89 -22.81 -5.41
CA LEU A 10 -11.66 -23.56 -5.63
C LEU A 10 -10.90 -23.06 -6.87
N ALA A 11 -11.59 -22.82 -7.97
CA ALA A 11 -10.99 -22.29 -9.18
C ALA A 11 -10.40 -20.87 -8.93
N GLY A 12 -11.15 -20.02 -8.24
CA GLY A 12 -10.67 -18.68 -7.84
C GLY A 12 -9.43 -18.74 -6.93
N ALA A 13 -9.42 -19.66 -5.97
CA ALA A 13 -8.26 -19.88 -5.12
C ALA A 13 -7.04 -20.37 -5.91
N ALA A 14 -7.23 -21.32 -6.85
CA ALA A 14 -6.13 -21.81 -7.69
C ALA A 14 -5.51 -20.67 -8.53
N VAL A 15 -6.34 -19.86 -9.18
CA VAL A 15 -5.89 -18.69 -9.96
C VAL A 15 -5.17 -17.69 -9.05
N PHE A 16 -5.70 -17.43 -7.85
CA PHE A 16 -5.06 -16.53 -6.89
C PHE A 16 -3.66 -17.02 -6.51
N PHE A 17 -3.51 -18.31 -6.15
CA PHE A 17 -2.21 -18.86 -5.77
C PHE A 17 -1.22 -18.92 -6.95
N THR A 18 -1.69 -19.15 -8.18
CA THR A 18 -0.85 -19.06 -9.36
C THR A 18 -0.25 -17.66 -9.49
N TYR A 19 -1.08 -16.62 -9.39
CA TYR A 19 -0.62 -15.23 -9.46
C TYR A 19 0.23 -14.82 -8.26
N ALA A 20 -0.07 -15.33 -7.07
CA ALA A 20 0.69 -15.09 -5.85
C ALA A 20 2.13 -15.63 -5.96
N ASN A 21 2.32 -16.80 -6.56
CA ASN A 21 3.64 -17.40 -6.76
C ASN A 21 4.52 -16.62 -7.75
N GLU A 22 3.92 -15.85 -8.64
CA GLU A 22 4.64 -14.96 -9.56
C GLU A 22 4.84 -13.55 -8.98
N ALA A 23 4.46 -13.31 -7.72
CA ALA A 23 4.66 -12.01 -7.09
C ALA A 23 6.15 -11.71 -6.89
N PRO A 24 6.59 -10.47 -7.12
CA PRO A 24 7.96 -10.08 -6.87
C PRO A 24 8.33 -10.24 -5.39
N ASN A 25 9.63 -10.38 -5.10
CA ASN A 25 10.09 -10.35 -3.73
C ASN A 25 9.96 -8.93 -3.18
N ILE A 26 9.47 -8.83 -1.95
CA ILE A 26 9.38 -7.57 -1.22
C ILE A 26 10.31 -7.62 -0.03
N THR A 27 11.16 -6.60 0.10
CA THR A 27 12.12 -6.43 1.19
C THR A 27 11.82 -5.13 1.93
N GLU A 28 12.41 -4.96 3.10
CA GLU A 28 12.30 -3.72 3.85
C GLU A 28 12.80 -2.52 3.05
N SER A 29 13.89 -2.68 2.29
CA SER A 29 14.41 -1.62 1.42
C SER A 29 13.43 -1.19 0.32
N ASN A 30 12.56 -2.08 -0.15
CA ASN A 30 11.49 -1.71 -1.08
C ASN A 30 10.38 -0.92 -0.39
N LEU A 31 10.10 -1.19 0.89
CA LEU A 31 9.07 -0.51 1.68
C LEU A 31 9.55 0.85 2.18
N ALA A 32 10.78 0.93 2.64
CA ALA A 32 11.40 2.19 3.04
C ALA A 32 11.53 3.14 1.83
N SER A 33 11.40 4.41 2.07
CA SER A 33 11.72 5.44 1.08
C SER A 33 13.22 5.67 1.08
N GLU A 34 13.82 5.77 -0.11
CA GLU A 34 15.21 6.19 -0.23
C GLU A 34 15.34 7.65 0.20
N ASN A 35 16.31 7.94 1.04
CA ASN A 35 16.65 9.29 1.40
C ASN A 35 17.24 10.04 0.19
N SER A 36 17.02 11.34 0.11
CA SER A 36 17.66 12.19 -0.88
C SER A 36 19.18 12.16 -0.67
N SER A 37 19.96 11.95 -1.73
CA SER A 37 21.41 12.10 -1.66
C SER A 37 21.77 13.55 -1.36
N ALA A 38 22.71 13.79 -0.45
CA ALA A 38 23.17 15.12 -0.10
C ALA A 38 24.67 15.26 -0.36
N ILE A 39 25.09 16.42 -0.80
CA ILE A 39 26.50 16.82 -0.89
C ILE A 39 26.81 17.64 0.37
N TYR A 40 27.93 17.32 1.02
CA TYR A 40 28.38 17.96 2.23
C TYR A 40 29.68 18.72 1.98
N ASP A 41 29.94 19.79 2.74
CA ASP A 41 31.24 20.43 2.77
C ASP A 41 32.25 19.59 3.58
N ASP A 42 33.50 20.06 3.65
CA ASP A 42 34.59 19.43 4.41
C ASP A 42 34.38 19.48 5.93
N GLN A 43 33.40 20.26 6.41
CA GLN A 43 33.00 20.36 7.80
C GLN A 43 31.76 19.52 8.14
N GLY A 44 31.17 18.82 7.11
CA GLY A 44 29.99 17.99 7.27
C GLY A 44 28.65 18.74 7.20
N ASN A 45 28.63 20.01 6.77
CA ASN A 45 27.40 20.75 6.57
C ASN A 45 26.80 20.42 5.19
N PRO A 46 25.49 20.21 5.06
CA PRO A 46 24.87 19.92 3.77
C PRO A 46 24.89 21.17 2.87
N ILE A 47 25.54 21.06 1.71
CA ILE A 47 25.58 22.12 0.69
C ILE A 47 24.38 21.99 -0.26
N TRP A 48 24.02 20.78 -0.65
CA TRP A 48 22.99 20.52 -1.65
C TRP A 48 22.35 19.15 -1.48
N LYS A 49 21.01 19.05 -1.65
CA LYS A 49 20.29 17.78 -1.74
C LYS A 49 20.06 17.44 -3.22
N LEU A 50 20.66 16.33 -3.67
CA LEU A 50 20.45 15.79 -5.02
C LEU A 50 19.19 14.91 -5.00
N SER A 51 18.07 15.48 -5.39
CA SER A 51 16.83 14.71 -5.51
C SER A 51 15.90 15.37 -6.52
N THR A 52 15.31 14.58 -7.39
CA THR A 52 14.19 15.00 -8.25
C THR A 52 12.89 15.17 -7.47
N VAL A 53 12.82 14.56 -6.27
CA VAL A 53 11.71 14.65 -5.34
C VAL A 53 12.29 14.87 -3.95
N GLN A 54 11.89 15.95 -3.29
CA GLN A 54 12.31 16.22 -1.93
C GLN A 54 11.66 15.18 -1.00
N ARG A 55 12.49 14.35 -0.36
CA ARG A 55 12.08 13.31 0.59
C ARG A 55 12.92 13.46 1.84
N ASP A 56 12.25 13.74 2.95
CA ASP A 56 12.81 13.64 4.28
C ASP A 56 12.08 12.51 4.99
N TYR A 57 12.81 11.46 5.39
CA TYR A 57 12.23 10.32 6.09
C TYR A 57 11.93 10.71 7.53
N ALA A 58 10.67 10.58 7.92
CA ALA A 58 10.24 10.78 9.29
C ALA A 58 10.14 9.43 10.01
N ASN A 59 10.76 9.32 11.19
CA ASN A 59 10.57 8.17 12.05
C ASN A 59 9.16 8.17 12.64
N SER A 60 8.68 7.00 13.10
CA SER A 60 7.33 6.86 13.62
C SER A 60 7.00 7.84 14.76
N ASN A 61 7.97 8.11 15.63
CA ASN A 61 7.81 9.04 16.75
C ASN A 61 7.79 10.53 16.34
N GLU A 62 8.26 10.86 15.15
CA GLU A 62 8.24 12.21 14.58
C GLU A 62 6.92 12.53 13.91
N ILE A 63 6.15 11.49 13.52
CA ILE A 63 4.85 11.64 12.88
C ILE A 63 3.76 11.85 13.94
N PRO A 64 3.04 13.00 13.94
CA PRO A 64 2.01 13.26 14.93
C PRO A 64 0.91 12.19 14.92
N LYS A 65 0.47 11.77 16.10
CA LYS A 65 -0.59 10.77 16.26
C LYS A 65 -1.87 11.16 15.52
N THR A 66 -2.27 12.42 15.59
CA THR A 66 -3.46 12.96 14.91
C THR A 66 -3.38 12.78 13.40
N LEU A 67 -2.18 12.88 12.81
CA LEU A 67 -1.96 12.71 11.39
C LEU A 67 -2.06 11.22 10.99
N LYS A 68 -1.49 10.32 11.80
CA LYS A 68 -1.65 8.87 11.64
C LYS A 68 -3.13 8.48 11.66
N GLU A 69 -3.88 8.98 12.64
CA GLU A 69 -5.32 8.73 12.79
C GLU A 69 -6.13 9.30 11.63
N ALA A 70 -5.80 10.47 11.11
CA ALA A 70 -6.45 11.07 9.95
C ALA A 70 -6.26 10.20 8.70
N VAL A 71 -5.03 9.77 8.42
CA VAL A 71 -4.72 8.89 7.28
C VAL A 71 -5.50 7.58 7.37
N VAL A 72 -5.45 6.91 8.53
CA VAL A 72 -6.19 5.66 8.76
C VAL A 72 -7.70 5.86 8.59
N SER A 73 -8.25 6.97 9.08
CA SER A 73 -9.68 7.26 9.00
C SER A 73 -10.18 7.46 7.57
N ILE A 74 -9.35 8.00 6.71
CA ILE A 74 -9.68 8.27 5.30
C ILE A 74 -9.39 7.05 4.44
N GLU A 75 -8.19 6.51 4.54
CA GLU A 75 -7.69 5.47 3.64
C GLU A 75 -8.15 4.07 4.04
N ASP A 76 -8.15 3.76 5.35
CA ASP A 76 -8.43 2.41 5.82
C ASP A 76 -8.90 2.37 7.28
N ARG A 77 -10.18 2.68 7.52
CA ARG A 77 -10.77 2.74 8.86
C ARG A 77 -10.62 1.46 9.69
N ARG A 78 -10.39 0.35 9.03
CA ARG A 78 -10.24 -0.96 9.67
C ARG A 78 -8.81 -1.44 9.70
N PHE A 79 -7.83 -0.59 9.40
CA PHE A 79 -6.41 -0.89 9.31
C PHE A 79 -5.90 -1.78 10.43
N TYR A 80 -6.24 -1.46 11.68
CA TYR A 80 -5.82 -2.24 12.86
C TYR A 80 -6.61 -3.53 13.08
N LYS A 81 -7.58 -3.88 12.22
CA LYS A 81 -8.51 -5.02 12.40
C LYS A 81 -8.35 -6.12 11.35
N HIS A 82 -7.45 -5.96 10.39
CA HIS A 82 -7.20 -6.96 9.35
C HIS A 82 -5.70 -7.22 9.17
N GLY A 83 -5.34 -8.27 8.43
CA GLY A 83 -3.95 -8.68 8.14
C GLY A 83 -3.58 -8.47 6.67
N GLY A 84 -3.56 -7.24 6.19
CA GLY A 84 -3.16 -6.85 4.83
C GLY A 84 -4.32 -6.75 3.84
N VAL A 85 -5.36 -7.56 3.98
CA VAL A 85 -6.58 -7.53 3.16
C VAL A 85 -7.79 -7.42 4.08
N ASP A 86 -8.76 -6.59 3.74
CA ASP A 86 -10.04 -6.47 4.46
C ASP A 86 -11.19 -7.04 3.63
N PRO A 87 -11.64 -8.30 3.89
CA PRO A 87 -12.73 -8.92 3.15
C PRO A 87 -14.05 -8.15 3.28
N ILE A 88 -14.30 -7.51 4.43
CA ILE A 88 -15.54 -6.75 4.66
C ILE A 88 -15.54 -5.51 3.77
N ARG A 89 -14.41 -4.82 3.66
CA ARG A 89 -14.27 -3.66 2.79
C ARG A 89 -14.42 -4.04 1.32
N ILE A 90 -13.83 -5.17 0.90
CA ILE A 90 -13.96 -5.69 -0.48
C ILE A 90 -15.42 -5.98 -0.80
N ALA A 91 -16.12 -6.71 0.09
CA ALA A 91 -17.54 -7.02 -0.10
C ALA A 91 -18.41 -5.76 -0.13
N GLY A 92 -18.14 -4.79 0.74
CA GLY A 92 -18.82 -3.50 0.77
C GLY A 92 -18.62 -2.70 -0.52
N ALA A 93 -17.39 -2.61 -1.01
CA ALA A 93 -17.06 -1.93 -2.26
C ALA A 93 -17.72 -2.61 -3.46
N ALA A 94 -17.70 -3.94 -3.53
CA ALA A 94 -18.35 -4.70 -4.59
C ALA A 94 -19.87 -4.43 -4.60
N LEU A 95 -20.52 -4.45 -3.45
CA LEU A 95 -21.96 -4.18 -3.32
C LEU A 95 -22.31 -2.73 -3.71
N ALA A 96 -21.51 -1.75 -3.28
CA ALA A 96 -21.69 -0.35 -3.63
C ALA A 96 -21.56 -0.11 -5.14
N ASN A 97 -20.56 -0.73 -5.76
CA ASN A 97 -20.32 -0.62 -7.20
C ASN A 97 -21.45 -1.28 -8.02
N LEU A 98 -21.99 -2.42 -7.56
CA LEU A 98 -23.16 -3.08 -8.20
C LEU A 98 -24.43 -2.22 -8.10
N ARG A 99 -24.60 -1.43 -7.05
CA ARG A 99 -25.75 -0.55 -6.86
C ARG A 99 -25.64 0.79 -7.60
N GLY A 100 -24.56 1.02 -8.35
CA GLY A 100 -24.36 2.28 -9.06
C GLY A 100 -24.21 3.46 -8.13
N SER A 101 -23.29 3.38 -7.17
CA SER A 101 -23.06 4.45 -6.19
C SER A 101 -22.85 5.80 -6.86
N ALA A 102 -23.72 6.76 -6.54
CA ALA A 102 -23.61 8.15 -7.00
C ALA A 102 -22.31 8.87 -6.52
N LEU A 103 -21.59 8.26 -5.57
CA LEU A 103 -20.33 8.76 -5.01
C LEU A 103 -19.08 8.27 -5.76
N GLY A 104 -19.26 7.63 -6.92
CA GLY A 104 -18.17 7.05 -7.70
C GLY A 104 -17.76 5.65 -7.25
N MET A 105 -16.75 5.09 -7.91
CA MET A 105 -16.28 3.73 -7.66
C MET A 105 -15.53 3.67 -6.31
N GLN A 106 -16.10 2.94 -5.35
CA GLN A 106 -15.52 2.81 -4.02
C GLN A 106 -14.35 1.82 -4.03
N GLY A 107 -13.16 2.28 -3.61
CA GLY A 107 -11.95 1.46 -3.57
C GLY A 107 -11.95 0.46 -2.40
N GLY A 108 -11.77 -0.83 -2.70
CA GLY A 108 -11.66 -1.89 -1.70
C GLY A 108 -10.23 -2.15 -1.18
N SER A 109 -9.23 -1.42 -1.65
CA SER A 109 -7.82 -1.66 -1.29
C SER A 109 -7.49 -1.14 0.10
N THR A 110 -6.74 -1.93 0.87
CA THR A 110 -6.22 -1.53 2.19
C THR A 110 -5.00 -0.62 2.06
N LEU A 111 -4.62 0.03 3.15
CA LEU A 111 -3.42 0.85 3.25
C LEU A 111 -2.15 0.04 2.96
N THR A 112 -2.07 -1.20 3.45
CA THR A 112 -0.95 -2.11 3.17
C THR A 112 -0.87 -2.51 1.70
N GLN A 113 -2.01 -2.73 1.03
CA GLN A 113 -2.03 -2.98 -0.43
C GLN A 113 -1.57 -1.75 -1.22
N GLN A 114 -1.92 -0.54 -0.78
CA GLN A 114 -1.44 0.69 -1.39
C GLN A 114 0.07 0.85 -1.22
N LEU A 115 0.61 0.58 -0.01
CA LEU A 115 2.05 0.59 0.24
C LEU A 115 2.79 -0.38 -0.70
N VAL A 116 2.33 -1.62 -0.81
CA VAL A 116 2.90 -2.62 -1.72
C VAL A 116 2.88 -2.12 -3.16
N LYS A 117 1.76 -1.56 -3.60
CA LYS A 117 1.62 -0.96 -4.94
C LYS A 117 2.68 0.11 -5.19
N LEU A 118 2.88 1.03 -4.25
CA LEU A 118 3.86 2.11 -4.35
C LEU A 118 5.31 1.62 -4.30
N SER A 119 5.55 0.44 -3.72
CA SER A 119 6.90 -0.07 -3.43
C SER A 119 7.47 -0.96 -4.53
N VAL A 120 6.64 -1.76 -5.19
CA VAL A 120 7.13 -2.80 -6.12
C VAL A 120 6.42 -2.81 -7.47
N PHE A 121 5.34 -2.04 -7.63
CA PHE A 121 4.61 -1.99 -8.89
C PHE A 121 4.67 -0.59 -9.51
N SER A 122 4.59 -0.54 -10.85
CA SER A 122 4.37 0.72 -11.56
C SER A 122 3.05 1.36 -11.14
N THR A 123 3.03 2.68 -11.00
CA THR A 123 1.81 3.45 -10.74
C THR A 123 0.93 3.66 -11.97
N SER A 124 1.37 3.16 -13.15
CA SER A 124 0.61 3.25 -14.38
C SER A 124 -0.76 2.57 -14.24
N THR A 125 -1.80 3.26 -14.66
CA THR A 125 -3.18 2.74 -14.66
C THR A 125 -3.37 1.62 -15.69
N ALA A 126 -2.56 1.58 -16.75
CA ALA A 126 -2.61 0.54 -17.78
C ALA A 126 -2.30 -0.86 -17.25
N ASP A 127 -1.56 -0.97 -16.14
CA ASP A 127 -1.13 -2.24 -15.55
C ASP A 127 -2.09 -2.77 -14.46
N GLN A 128 -3.27 -2.19 -14.29
CA GLN A 128 -4.23 -2.63 -13.26
C GLN A 128 -5.00 -3.89 -13.68
N THR A 129 -4.31 -5.02 -13.66
CA THR A 129 -4.90 -6.33 -13.98
C THR A 129 -5.36 -7.08 -12.72
N LEU A 130 -6.23 -8.08 -12.87
CA LEU A 130 -6.60 -8.99 -11.78
C LEU A 130 -5.38 -9.73 -11.22
N LYS A 131 -4.41 -10.09 -12.07
CA LYS A 131 -3.14 -10.69 -11.68
C LYS A 131 -2.41 -9.79 -10.71
N ARG A 132 -2.18 -8.54 -11.08
CA ARG A 132 -1.52 -7.54 -10.21
C ARG A 132 -2.27 -7.36 -8.89
N LYS A 133 -3.60 -7.31 -8.92
CA LYS A 133 -4.42 -7.17 -7.71
C LYS A 133 -4.29 -8.35 -6.76
N ALA A 134 -4.20 -9.57 -7.29
CA ALA A 134 -3.91 -10.77 -6.50
C ALA A 134 -2.49 -10.73 -5.89
N GLN A 135 -1.50 -10.28 -6.64
CA GLN A 135 -0.13 -10.10 -6.15
C GLN A 135 -0.03 -9.02 -5.07
N GLU A 136 -0.69 -7.87 -5.24
CA GLU A 136 -0.78 -6.83 -4.20
C GLU A 136 -1.38 -7.39 -2.89
N ALA A 137 -2.47 -8.15 -2.98
CA ALA A 137 -3.12 -8.77 -1.83
C ALA A 137 -2.21 -9.79 -1.13
N TRP A 138 -1.55 -10.64 -1.89
CA TRP A 138 -0.60 -11.63 -1.37
C TRP A 138 0.59 -10.98 -0.66
N LEU A 139 1.21 -10.00 -1.30
CA LEU A 139 2.34 -9.27 -0.72
C LEU A 139 1.93 -8.47 0.51
N ALA A 140 0.73 -7.86 0.52
CA ALA A 140 0.20 -7.16 1.68
C ALA A 140 0.05 -8.09 2.90
N MET A 141 -0.44 -9.31 2.70
CA MET A 141 -0.50 -10.31 3.78
C MET A 141 0.88 -10.73 4.28
N ARG A 142 1.90 -10.79 3.40
CA ARG A 142 3.29 -11.08 3.80
C ARG A 142 3.91 -9.92 4.58
N VAL A 143 3.67 -8.69 4.16
CA VAL A 143 4.14 -7.47 4.87
C VAL A 143 3.57 -7.44 6.28
N GLU A 144 2.28 -7.68 6.46
CA GLU A 144 1.61 -7.70 7.76
C GLU A 144 2.08 -8.84 8.71
N LYS A 145 2.72 -9.86 8.18
CA LYS A 145 3.36 -10.91 9.00
C LYS A 145 4.72 -10.51 9.53
N ASN A 146 5.42 -9.62 8.84
CA ASN A 146 6.81 -9.28 9.12
C ASN A 146 6.98 -7.91 9.78
N PHE A 147 6.01 -7.02 9.64
CA PHE A 147 6.05 -5.64 10.13
C PHE A 147 4.82 -5.32 10.97
N SER A 148 5.02 -4.53 12.01
CA SER A 148 3.94 -4.01 12.83
C SER A 148 3.09 -3.00 12.07
N LYS A 149 1.88 -2.76 12.55
CA LYS A 149 0.97 -1.75 11.99
C LYS A 149 1.59 -0.35 11.97
N ASP A 150 2.34 0.00 12.99
CA ASP A 150 2.99 1.32 13.10
C ASP A 150 4.14 1.47 12.08
N GLU A 151 4.94 0.41 11.87
CA GLU A 151 5.97 0.39 10.83
C GLU A 151 5.35 0.51 9.43
N ILE A 152 4.31 -0.27 9.14
CA ILE A 152 3.60 -0.23 7.86
C ILE A 152 3.03 1.17 7.58
N LEU A 153 2.41 1.77 8.59
CA LEU A 153 1.86 3.13 8.48
C LEU A 153 2.98 4.16 8.26
N THR A 154 4.10 4.02 8.97
CA THR A 154 5.29 4.87 8.81
C THR A 154 5.86 4.76 7.40
N PHE A 155 6.05 3.55 6.87
CA PHE A 155 6.49 3.34 5.48
C PHE A 155 5.52 3.98 4.47
N TYR A 156 4.21 3.80 4.69
CA TYR A 156 3.20 4.40 3.82
C TYR A 156 3.29 5.92 3.80
N MET A 157 3.33 6.54 4.98
CA MET A 157 3.35 7.99 5.12
C MET A 157 4.64 8.61 4.55
N ASN A 158 5.77 7.92 4.63
CA ASN A 158 7.02 8.33 4.00
C ASN A 158 7.05 8.13 2.47
N LYS A 159 6.13 7.33 1.92
CA LYS A 159 6.14 6.96 0.50
C LYS A 159 5.06 7.63 -0.31
N VAL A 160 3.96 8.00 0.32
CA VAL A 160 2.81 8.59 -0.36
C VAL A 160 3.14 9.98 -0.91
N TYR A 161 2.70 10.25 -2.14
CA TYR A 161 2.88 11.55 -2.77
C TYR A 161 1.89 12.57 -2.20
N MET A 162 2.40 13.67 -1.68
CA MET A 162 1.63 14.76 -1.04
C MET A 162 1.34 15.95 -1.96
N GLY A 163 1.74 15.89 -3.22
CA GLY A 163 1.63 17.00 -4.18
C GLY A 163 2.88 17.89 -4.23
N HIS A 164 2.90 18.85 -5.17
CA HIS A 164 3.99 19.82 -5.35
C HIS A 164 5.41 19.24 -5.44
N GLY A 165 5.58 18.02 -5.93
CA GLY A 165 6.89 17.37 -6.00
C GLY A 165 7.37 16.78 -4.67
N ILE A 166 6.54 16.78 -3.62
CA ILE A 166 6.85 16.25 -2.30
C ILE A 166 6.27 14.84 -2.18
N SER A 167 7.08 13.89 -1.73
CA SER A 167 6.66 12.54 -1.35
C SER A 167 7.15 12.26 0.06
N GLY A 168 6.27 11.65 0.87
CA GLY A 168 6.52 11.45 2.28
C GLY A 168 6.21 12.70 3.12
N MET A 169 6.51 12.61 4.41
CA MET A 169 6.29 13.66 5.41
C MET A 169 7.60 14.18 5.95
#